data_62da0c3f0f83f94723d53dbd64d88e11
#
_entry.id   62da0c3f0f83f94723d53dbd64d88e11
#
_cell.length_a   1.000
_cell.length_b   1.000
_cell.length_c   1.000
_cell.angle_alpha   90.00
_cell.angle_beta   90.00
_cell.angle_gamma   90.00
#
_symmetry.space_group_name_H-M   'P 1'
#
loop_
_entity.id
_entity.type
_entity.pdbx_description
1 polymer ?
#
loop_
_entity_poly.entity_id
_entity_poly.type
_entity_poly.pdbx_seq_one_letter_code
_entity_poly.pdbx_strand_id
1 'polypeptide(L)'
;MKRVILFMISVLLAATTVAQEQITVKIDKKQRWQRIEGWGSSLCWWAHMCGRWDEEKVDKLLDLIISKDGLNMNIFRYNIGGGDDPLHVDGHMVAGKGKRAEMEGFKASADAPYDWSADAGQRNIMLKIKKLRPDAVFEAFSNSPPYWMTYSGCSAGNQNPMYDNLKPEYYEMFCDYLIDVCKHYKEVYGIEFKTLEPFNEPTSNYWSYLGSQEGCHFDAESQVDLLRVLYPKLQASGLKTVIAASDETNLRSALKVWNVYSQHPDIMKIVKQFNVHTYSATNNQRMELNKLVSATNMEFWQSESGPQWDNELRPKGKSAYENHLYLAKKLFRDMRIMRPQAWLDWQLVEESSRAWSQIKGNFATGEFAVHKNYYVRMNVTRFIKQGYTLLATENENTLAAISPDNDEFVIVLLNVENKAFDAKINLATFKKRDATAKVYRTSKSENCKELESVAINGKYLDYRAEPMSITTIVVKVK
;
A
#
# COMPACT_ATOMS: atom_id res chain seq x y z
N MET A 1 -59.41 37.12 52.88
CA MET A 1 -58.14 37.57 52.31
C MET A 1 -57.16 36.37 52.21
N LYS A 2 -57.02 35.77 51.02
CA LYS A 2 -56.12 34.69 50.79
C LYS A 2 -54.85 35.27 50.09
N ARG A 3 -53.69 35.20 50.72
CA ARG A 3 -52.39 35.58 50.11
C ARG A 3 -51.90 34.44 49.23
N VAL A 4 -51.71 34.72 47.95
CA VAL A 4 -51.07 33.84 47.00
C VAL A 4 -49.61 34.19 47.05
N ILE A 5 -48.76 33.22 47.40
CA ILE A 5 -47.30 33.34 47.38
C ILE A 5 -46.86 32.77 46.04
N LEU A 6 -46.28 33.63 45.18
CA LEU A 6 -45.70 33.26 43.91
C LEU A 6 -44.23 32.81 44.13
N PHE A 7 -43.93 31.53 43.92
CA PHE A 7 -42.58 31.04 43.93
C PHE A 7 -41.99 31.19 42.50
N MET A 8 -41.07 32.10 42.33
CA MET A 8 -40.19 32.16 41.13
C MET A 8 -39.10 31.09 41.23
N ILE A 9 -39.17 30.07 40.39
CA ILE A 9 -38.08 29.11 40.21
C ILE A 9 -37.14 29.68 39.14
N SER A 10 -35.98 30.17 39.55
CA SER A 10 -34.89 30.56 38.63
C SER A 10 -34.15 29.28 38.19
N VAL A 11 -34.37 28.85 36.95
CA VAL A 11 -33.61 27.78 36.34
C VAL A 11 -32.26 28.36 35.89
N LEU A 12 -31.19 28.12 36.64
CA LEU A 12 -29.84 28.34 36.19
C LEU A 12 -29.51 27.28 35.15
N LEU A 13 -29.48 27.64 33.86
CA LEU A 13 -28.83 26.86 32.82
C LEU A 13 -27.30 26.96 33.05
N ALA A 14 -26.74 25.98 33.71
CA ALA A 14 -25.31 25.77 33.70
C ALA A 14 -24.92 25.29 32.31
N ALA A 15 -24.43 26.18 31.46
CA ALA A 15 -23.76 25.84 30.24
C ALA A 15 -22.44 25.12 30.63
N THR A 16 -22.47 23.80 30.63
CA THR A 16 -21.23 23.00 30.70
C THR A 16 -20.45 23.25 29.42
N THR A 17 -19.50 24.17 29.47
CA THR A 17 -18.48 24.28 28.45
C THR A 17 -17.69 22.98 28.50
N VAL A 18 -17.98 22.03 27.60
CA VAL A 18 -17.11 20.87 27.38
C VAL A 18 -15.80 21.46 26.92
N ALA A 19 -14.78 21.33 27.77
CA ALA A 19 -13.43 21.75 27.42
C ALA A 19 -13.06 21.09 26.10
N GLN A 20 -12.79 21.91 25.08
CA GLN A 20 -12.43 21.45 23.76
C GLN A 20 -11.05 20.82 23.84
N GLU A 21 -10.88 19.63 23.29
CA GLU A 21 -9.61 18.95 23.31
C GLU A 21 -8.59 19.76 22.48
N GLN A 22 -7.52 20.19 23.14
CA GLN A 22 -6.42 20.88 22.50
C GLN A 22 -5.20 19.97 22.48
N ILE A 23 -4.67 19.70 21.28
CA ILE A 23 -3.42 18.95 21.12
C ILE A 23 -2.29 19.90 20.72
N THR A 24 -1.10 19.67 21.28
CA THR A 24 0.11 20.35 20.84
C THR A 24 0.92 19.39 20.00
N VAL A 25 1.18 19.77 18.74
CA VAL A 25 2.01 19.00 17.82
C VAL A 25 3.39 19.68 17.74
N LYS A 26 4.40 19.04 18.34
CA LYS A 26 5.79 19.47 18.20
C LYS A 26 6.42 18.78 17.02
N ILE A 27 7.10 19.53 16.16
CA ILE A 27 7.80 19.01 14.99
C ILE A 27 9.20 19.63 14.98
N ASP A 28 10.20 18.76 14.99
CA ASP A 28 11.60 19.18 14.88
C ASP A 28 12.19 18.67 13.56
N LYS A 29 12.59 19.61 12.70
CA LYS A 29 13.21 19.28 11.41
C LYS A 29 14.51 18.48 11.51
N LYS A 30 15.12 18.38 12.69
CA LYS A 30 16.31 17.58 12.96
C LYS A 30 15.99 16.13 13.30
N GLN A 31 14.78 15.85 13.78
CA GLN A 31 14.35 14.49 14.13
C GLN A 31 13.72 13.83 12.92
N ARG A 32 14.59 13.29 12.05
CA ARG A 32 14.22 12.66 10.79
C ARG A 32 14.01 11.16 10.96
N TRP A 33 12.93 10.67 10.36
CA TRP A 33 12.64 9.25 10.21
C TRP A 33 13.06 8.78 8.81
N GLN A 34 12.32 7.85 8.21
CA GLN A 34 12.62 7.31 6.89
C GLN A 34 12.37 8.33 5.77
N ARG A 35 13.15 8.17 4.69
CA ARG A 35 12.90 8.82 3.42
C ARG A 35 11.84 8.03 2.67
N ILE A 36 10.85 8.71 2.13
CA ILE A 36 9.78 8.10 1.34
C ILE A 36 10.31 7.79 -0.06
N GLU A 37 10.25 6.52 -0.44
CA GLU A 37 10.51 6.08 -1.79
C GLU A 37 9.27 6.24 -2.66
N GLY A 38 8.10 5.98 -2.09
CA GLY A 38 6.87 6.24 -2.80
C GLY A 38 5.61 5.65 -2.20
N TRP A 39 4.56 5.82 -2.98
CA TRP A 39 3.23 5.30 -2.75
C TRP A 39 2.81 4.51 -3.98
N GLY A 40 2.04 3.47 -3.79
CA GLY A 40 1.70 2.65 -4.93
C GLY A 40 0.58 1.65 -4.68
N SER A 41 0.51 0.68 -5.59
CA SER A 41 -0.43 -0.43 -5.52
C SER A 41 0.08 -1.63 -6.31
N SER A 42 -0.44 -2.81 -5.99
CA SER A 42 -0.35 -3.95 -6.89
C SER A 42 -1.12 -3.66 -8.19
N LEU A 43 -0.63 -4.17 -9.32
CA LEU A 43 -1.30 -4.12 -10.62
C LEU A 43 -2.34 -5.22 -10.77
N CYS A 44 -2.15 -6.37 -10.13
CA CYS A 44 -3.21 -7.36 -10.11
C CYS A 44 -4.32 -6.92 -9.13
N TRP A 45 -5.54 -7.03 -9.47
CA TRP A 45 -6.04 -7.61 -10.72
C TRP A 45 -6.55 -6.54 -11.70
N TRP A 46 -6.65 -5.31 -11.24
CA TRP A 46 -7.28 -4.21 -11.97
C TRP A 46 -6.58 -3.91 -13.30
N ALA A 47 -5.25 -3.94 -13.32
CA ALA A 47 -4.50 -3.61 -14.53
C ALA A 47 -4.68 -4.68 -15.63
N HIS A 48 -4.77 -5.97 -15.24
CA HIS A 48 -5.10 -7.04 -16.16
C HIS A 48 -6.42 -6.77 -16.90
N MET A 49 -7.43 -6.28 -16.20
CA MET A 49 -8.73 -5.95 -16.78
C MET A 49 -8.74 -4.58 -17.47
N CYS A 50 -8.31 -3.54 -16.77
CA CYS A 50 -8.39 -2.16 -17.28
C CYS A 50 -7.42 -1.89 -18.44
N GLY A 51 -6.31 -2.60 -18.52
CA GLY A 51 -5.36 -2.45 -19.62
C GLY A 51 -5.87 -2.93 -20.98
N ARG A 52 -7.05 -3.53 -21.01
CA ARG A 52 -7.77 -3.95 -22.21
C ARG A 52 -8.86 -2.96 -22.64
N TRP A 53 -9.06 -1.88 -21.89
CA TRP A 53 -10.00 -0.82 -22.20
C TRP A 53 -9.51 0.04 -23.37
N ASP A 54 -10.41 0.87 -23.91
CA ASP A 54 -10.05 1.90 -24.88
C ASP A 54 -8.96 2.82 -24.31
N GLU A 55 -8.04 3.23 -25.15
CA GLU A 55 -6.87 4.02 -24.77
C GLU A 55 -7.24 5.28 -23.99
N GLU A 56 -8.27 6.01 -24.41
CA GLU A 56 -8.75 7.22 -23.75
C GLU A 56 -9.21 6.96 -22.31
N LYS A 57 -9.87 5.83 -22.05
CA LYS A 57 -10.32 5.44 -20.72
C LYS A 57 -9.14 5.08 -19.81
N VAL A 58 -8.17 4.34 -20.36
CA VAL A 58 -6.94 4.01 -19.65
C VAL A 58 -6.17 5.28 -19.27
N ASP A 59 -6.03 6.22 -20.21
CA ASP A 59 -5.31 7.48 -19.95
C ASP A 59 -6.00 8.31 -18.87
N LYS A 60 -7.32 8.43 -18.87
CA LYS A 60 -8.09 9.08 -17.81
C LYS A 60 -7.94 8.38 -16.46
N LEU A 61 -7.94 7.05 -16.46
CA LEU A 61 -7.72 6.27 -15.23
C LEU A 61 -6.31 6.51 -14.68
N LEU A 62 -5.30 6.45 -15.53
CA LEU A 62 -3.91 6.66 -15.12
C LEU A 62 -3.65 8.10 -14.66
N ASP A 63 -4.29 9.09 -15.24
CA ASP A 63 -4.19 10.47 -14.77
C ASP A 63 -4.63 10.59 -13.30
N LEU A 64 -5.72 9.94 -12.90
CA LEU A 64 -6.13 9.90 -11.50
C LEU A 64 -5.06 9.25 -10.58
N ILE A 65 -4.33 8.26 -11.08
CA ILE A 65 -3.41 7.46 -10.26
C ILE A 65 -2.02 8.10 -10.17
N ILE A 66 -1.46 8.52 -11.31
CA ILE A 66 -0.04 8.90 -11.38
C ILE A 66 0.22 10.40 -11.49
N SER A 67 -0.79 11.20 -11.88
CA SER A 67 -0.58 12.65 -12.04
C SER A 67 -0.30 13.35 -10.71
N LYS A 68 0.37 14.50 -10.79
CA LYS A 68 0.66 15.35 -9.62
C LYS A 68 -0.60 15.91 -8.96
N ASP A 69 -1.68 15.98 -9.70
CA ASP A 69 -3.00 16.43 -9.22
C ASP A 69 -3.91 15.28 -8.80
N GLY A 70 -3.54 14.05 -9.13
CA GLY A 70 -4.18 12.82 -8.69
C GLY A 70 -3.56 12.24 -7.40
N LEU A 71 -3.47 10.91 -7.31
CA LEU A 71 -2.85 10.22 -6.18
C LEU A 71 -1.31 10.36 -6.17
N ASN A 72 -0.70 10.77 -7.27
CA ASN A 72 0.74 10.91 -7.42
C ASN A 72 1.52 9.62 -7.06
N MET A 73 0.94 8.46 -7.34
CA MET A 73 1.57 7.16 -7.09
C MET A 73 2.70 6.92 -8.08
N ASN A 74 3.79 6.30 -7.60
CA ASN A 74 5.00 6.05 -8.39
C ASN A 74 5.55 4.63 -8.24
N ILE A 75 4.93 3.75 -7.45
CA ILE A 75 5.37 2.37 -7.25
C ILE A 75 4.26 1.41 -7.67
N PHE A 76 4.61 0.41 -8.47
CA PHE A 76 3.65 -0.57 -9.00
C PHE A 76 4.24 -1.98 -8.94
N ARG A 77 3.49 -2.91 -8.30
CA ARG A 77 3.86 -4.32 -8.21
C ARG A 77 3.23 -5.07 -9.37
N TYR A 78 4.06 -5.67 -10.18
CA TYR A 78 3.69 -6.48 -11.35
C TYR A 78 3.66 -7.96 -10.97
N ASN A 79 2.50 -8.62 -11.12
CA ASN A 79 2.41 -10.06 -10.89
C ASN A 79 2.82 -10.85 -12.14
N ILE A 80 3.86 -11.67 -12.02
CA ILE A 80 4.21 -12.69 -13.01
C ILE A 80 3.28 -13.87 -12.79
N GLY A 81 2.28 -14.03 -13.65
CA GLY A 81 1.20 -15.01 -13.49
C GLY A 81 1.65 -16.45 -13.63
N GLY A 82 1.00 -17.34 -12.88
CA GLY A 82 1.18 -18.77 -12.96
C GLY A 82 0.35 -19.44 -14.06
N GLY A 83 -0.62 -18.69 -14.64
CA GLY A 83 -1.61 -19.25 -15.54
C GLY A 83 -2.53 -20.24 -14.85
N ASP A 84 -3.30 -20.98 -15.65
CA ASP A 84 -4.16 -22.05 -15.14
C ASP A 84 -4.25 -23.21 -16.11
N ASP A 85 -4.59 -24.40 -15.60
CA ASP A 85 -4.89 -25.56 -16.45
C ASP A 85 -6.16 -25.27 -17.25
N PRO A 86 -6.12 -25.35 -18.58
CA PRO A 86 -7.29 -25.15 -19.43
C PRO A 86 -8.47 -26.09 -19.10
N LEU A 87 -8.24 -27.18 -18.36
CA LEU A 87 -9.26 -28.09 -17.90
C LEU A 87 -10.01 -27.58 -16.65
N HIS A 88 -9.47 -26.59 -15.95
CA HIS A 88 -10.12 -25.93 -14.81
C HIS A 88 -11.13 -24.87 -15.26
N VAL A 89 -12.03 -25.23 -16.18
CA VAL A 89 -12.98 -24.26 -16.78
C VAL A 89 -14.13 -23.85 -15.87
N ASP A 90 -14.42 -24.63 -14.83
CA ASP A 90 -15.57 -24.41 -13.97
C ASP A 90 -15.17 -23.95 -12.56
N GLY A 91 -15.14 -22.64 -12.38
CA GLY A 91 -15.45 -22.07 -11.07
C GLY A 91 -14.32 -21.60 -10.19
N HIS A 92 -13.08 -22.04 -10.32
CA HIS A 92 -12.02 -21.47 -9.51
C HIS A 92 -11.39 -20.25 -10.19
N MET A 93 -10.87 -19.30 -9.41
CA MET A 93 -10.36 -18.00 -9.82
C MET A 93 -11.33 -17.11 -10.63
N VAL A 94 -12.51 -17.67 -10.96
CA VAL A 94 -13.59 -16.96 -11.66
C VAL A 94 -14.82 -16.73 -10.78
N ALA A 95 -15.14 -17.65 -9.88
CA ALA A 95 -16.33 -17.55 -9.05
C ALA A 95 -16.25 -16.39 -8.04
N GLY A 96 -17.17 -15.45 -8.16
CA GLY A 96 -17.26 -14.26 -7.28
C GLY A 96 -16.15 -13.23 -7.46
N LYS A 97 -15.09 -13.54 -8.20
CA LYS A 97 -13.98 -12.64 -8.52
C LYS A 97 -13.89 -12.37 -10.01
N GLY A 98 -14.48 -13.21 -10.84
CA GLY A 98 -14.37 -13.18 -12.29
C GLY A 98 -12.96 -13.53 -12.76
N LYS A 99 -12.77 -13.54 -14.06
CA LYS A 99 -11.47 -13.83 -14.71
C LYS A 99 -10.32 -12.90 -14.27
N ARG A 100 -10.63 -11.82 -13.58
CA ARG A 100 -9.66 -10.85 -13.10
C ARG A 100 -8.61 -11.41 -12.14
N ALA A 101 -8.92 -12.51 -11.45
CA ALA A 101 -8.02 -13.14 -10.50
C ALA A 101 -7.19 -14.29 -11.10
N GLU A 102 -7.44 -14.63 -12.36
CA GLU A 102 -6.64 -15.55 -13.15
C GLU A 102 -5.61 -14.74 -13.93
N MET A 103 -4.34 -14.82 -13.54
CA MET A 103 -3.25 -14.10 -14.21
C MET A 103 -2.63 -14.98 -15.28
N GLU A 104 -2.50 -14.45 -16.49
CA GLU A 104 -1.98 -15.21 -17.64
C GLU A 104 -0.51 -15.58 -17.41
N GLY A 105 -0.19 -16.87 -17.53
CA GLY A 105 1.18 -17.37 -17.49
C GLY A 105 1.82 -17.37 -18.89
N PHE A 106 3.15 -17.29 -18.94
CA PHE A 106 3.92 -17.20 -20.19
C PHE A 106 4.37 -18.56 -20.75
N LYS A 107 4.16 -19.67 -20.02
CA LYS A 107 4.50 -21.03 -20.45
C LYS A 107 3.42 -22.03 -20.06
N ALA A 108 2.98 -22.82 -21.02
CA ALA A 108 1.95 -23.84 -20.80
C ALA A 108 2.50 -25.17 -20.27
N SER A 109 3.84 -25.43 -20.41
CA SER A 109 4.52 -26.62 -19.89
C SER A 109 6.04 -26.38 -19.85
N ALA A 110 6.79 -27.34 -19.31
CA ALA A 110 8.24 -27.30 -19.24
C ALA A 110 8.89 -27.10 -20.61
N ASP A 111 8.40 -27.82 -21.63
CA ASP A 111 8.96 -27.82 -22.97
C ASP A 111 8.28 -26.81 -23.92
N ALA A 112 7.21 -26.15 -23.48
CA ALA A 112 6.52 -25.17 -24.30
C ALA A 112 7.39 -23.91 -24.49
N PRO A 113 7.34 -23.25 -25.66
CA PRO A 113 7.95 -21.94 -25.82
C PRO A 113 7.21 -20.90 -24.93
N TYR A 114 7.87 -19.78 -24.66
CA TYR A 114 7.22 -18.63 -24.06
C TYR A 114 6.18 -18.02 -24.99
N ASP A 115 4.98 -17.77 -24.48
CA ASP A 115 3.99 -16.95 -25.15
C ASP A 115 4.09 -15.49 -24.64
N TRP A 116 4.89 -14.70 -25.31
CA TRP A 116 5.05 -13.29 -24.95
C TRP A 116 3.86 -12.40 -25.32
N SER A 117 2.80 -12.94 -25.93
CA SER A 117 1.54 -12.25 -26.13
C SER A 117 0.66 -12.23 -24.87
N ALA A 118 0.89 -13.17 -23.96
CA ALA A 118 0.18 -13.27 -22.69
C ALA A 118 0.32 -11.99 -21.85
N ASP A 119 -0.59 -11.81 -20.92
CA ASP A 119 -0.64 -10.72 -19.93
C ASP A 119 -0.61 -9.30 -20.53
N ALA A 120 -1.29 -9.14 -21.67
CA ALA A 120 -1.37 -7.86 -22.37
C ALA A 120 -1.96 -6.73 -21.51
N GLY A 121 -2.87 -7.05 -20.58
CA GLY A 121 -3.53 -6.06 -19.73
C GLY A 121 -2.54 -5.34 -18.81
N GLN A 122 -1.83 -6.06 -17.94
CA GLN A 122 -0.83 -5.46 -17.04
C GLN A 122 0.27 -4.77 -17.84
N ARG A 123 0.77 -5.42 -18.89
CA ARG A 123 1.80 -4.86 -19.78
C ARG A 123 1.41 -3.50 -20.35
N ASN A 124 0.19 -3.36 -20.90
CA ASN A 124 -0.29 -2.10 -21.46
C ASN A 124 -0.32 -0.98 -20.41
N ILE A 125 -0.79 -1.27 -19.20
CA ILE A 125 -0.79 -0.31 -18.09
C ILE A 125 0.65 0.09 -17.73
N MET A 126 1.58 -0.85 -17.60
CA MET A 126 2.97 -0.57 -17.25
C MET A 126 3.67 0.30 -18.30
N LEU A 127 3.46 0.02 -19.59
CA LEU A 127 4.02 0.80 -20.69
C LEU A 127 3.51 2.24 -20.68
N LYS A 128 2.23 2.44 -20.42
CA LYS A 128 1.66 3.79 -20.28
C LYS A 128 2.17 4.50 -19.04
N ILE A 129 2.25 3.82 -17.90
CA ILE A 129 2.83 4.39 -16.67
C ILE A 129 4.27 4.82 -16.95
N LYS A 130 5.11 3.97 -17.52
CA LYS A 130 6.49 4.31 -17.84
C LYS A 130 6.62 5.51 -18.76
N LYS A 131 5.73 5.63 -19.76
CA LYS A 131 5.71 6.78 -20.69
C LYS A 131 5.32 8.07 -19.97
N LEU A 132 4.29 8.04 -19.13
CA LEU A 132 3.72 9.21 -18.47
C LEU A 132 4.46 9.60 -17.21
N ARG A 133 5.09 8.63 -16.54
CA ARG A 133 5.86 8.79 -15.31
C ARG A 133 7.18 7.99 -15.41
N PRO A 134 8.21 8.54 -16.06
CA PRO A 134 9.48 7.84 -16.29
C PRO A 134 10.25 7.45 -15.01
N ASP A 135 9.96 8.10 -13.88
CA ASP A 135 10.51 7.83 -12.55
C ASP A 135 9.71 6.78 -11.77
N ALA A 136 8.71 6.16 -12.39
CA ALA A 136 7.97 5.08 -11.75
C ALA A 136 8.86 3.87 -11.47
N VAL A 137 8.66 3.28 -10.30
CA VAL A 137 9.36 2.07 -9.81
C VAL A 137 8.45 0.87 -10.01
N PHE A 138 8.99 -0.17 -10.61
CA PHE A 138 8.28 -1.43 -10.78
C PHE A 138 8.96 -2.53 -9.96
N GLU A 139 8.18 -3.27 -9.19
CA GLU A 139 8.55 -4.53 -8.55
C GLU A 139 7.91 -5.68 -9.32
N ALA A 140 8.66 -6.73 -9.63
CA ALA A 140 8.10 -7.99 -10.11
C ALA A 140 7.85 -8.90 -8.90
N PHE A 141 6.69 -9.53 -8.82
CA PHE A 141 6.40 -10.54 -7.82
C PHE A 141 5.60 -11.70 -8.42
N SER A 142 5.46 -12.79 -7.69
CA SER A 142 4.67 -13.94 -8.12
C SER A 142 3.74 -14.40 -7.02
N ASN A 143 2.43 -14.48 -7.33
CA ASN A 143 1.45 -15.10 -6.44
C ASN A 143 1.60 -16.62 -6.43
N SER A 144 1.93 -17.22 -7.57
CA SER A 144 2.07 -18.66 -7.73
C SER A 144 3.04 -19.00 -8.86
N PRO A 145 3.80 -20.09 -8.72
CA PRO A 145 4.47 -20.70 -9.86
C PRO A 145 3.47 -21.10 -10.95
N PRO A 146 3.89 -21.32 -12.19
CA PRO A 146 3.08 -21.92 -13.22
C PRO A 146 2.40 -23.20 -12.73
N TYR A 147 1.10 -23.35 -13.01
CA TYR A 147 0.24 -24.45 -12.49
C TYR A 147 0.85 -25.84 -12.69
N TRP A 148 1.54 -26.07 -13.81
CA TRP A 148 2.17 -27.36 -14.14
C TRP A 148 3.42 -27.68 -13.31
N MET A 149 4.02 -26.69 -12.61
CA MET A 149 5.10 -26.90 -11.65
C MET A 149 4.61 -27.28 -10.26
N THR A 150 3.31 -27.20 -10.01
CA THR A 150 2.72 -27.38 -8.68
C THR A 150 2.31 -28.83 -8.41
N TYR A 151 2.27 -29.23 -7.14
CA TYR A 151 1.76 -30.53 -6.73
C TYR A 151 0.27 -30.72 -7.09
N SER A 152 -0.51 -29.67 -6.96
CA SER A 152 -1.95 -29.71 -7.22
C SER A 152 -2.32 -29.61 -8.70
N GLY A 153 -1.40 -29.18 -9.57
CA GLY A 153 -1.70 -28.79 -10.94
C GLY A 153 -2.52 -27.50 -11.05
N CYS A 154 -2.55 -26.69 -9.99
CA CYS A 154 -3.36 -25.49 -9.88
C CYS A 154 -2.56 -24.32 -9.29
N SER A 155 -2.66 -23.15 -9.89
CA SER A 155 -1.99 -21.93 -9.40
C SER A 155 -2.72 -21.26 -8.22
N ALA A 156 -3.90 -21.75 -7.81
CA ALA A 156 -4.61 -21.19 -6.66
C ALA A 156 -4.12 -21.74 -5.31
N GLY A 157 -3.40 -22.86 -5.29
CA GLY A 157 -2.87 -23.46 -4.07
C GLY A 157 -2.90 -24.98 -4.06
N ASN A 158 -2.55 -25.59 -2.92
CA ASN A 158 -2.45 -27.01 -2.74
C ASN A 158 -3.79 -27.63 -2.27
N GLN A 159 -3.96 -28.96 -2.43
CA GLN A 159 -5.05 -29.75 -1.86
C GLN A 159 -5.14 -29.57 -0.33
N ASN A 160 -4.00 -29.56 0.34
CA ASN A 160 -3.89 -29.12 1.72
C ASN A 160 -3.13 -27.78 1.76
N PRO A 161 -3.81 -26.68 2.12
CA PRO A 161 -3.22 -25.34 2.08
C PRO A 161 -2.10 -25.09 3.13
N MET A 162 -1.78 -26.10 3.95
CA MET A 162 -0.67 -26.06 4.90
C MET A 162 0.64 -26.61 4.32
N TYR A 163 0.64 -27.08 3.08
CA TYR A 163 1.82 -27.66 2.43
C TYR A 163 2.21 -26.85 1.21
N ASP A 164 3.50 -26.83 0.95
CA ASP A 164 4.10 -26.22 -0.23
C ASP A 164 3.46 -26.77 -1.50
N ASN A 165 3.22 -25.88 -2.46
CA ASN A 165 2.61 -26.30 -3.71
C ASN A 165 3.61 -26.41 -4.86
N LEU A 166 4.72 -25.67 -4.83
CA LEU A 166 5.81 -25.82 -5.81
C LEU A 166 6.58 -27.11 -5.52
N LYS A 167 6.74 -27.97 -6.54
CA LYS A 167 7.57 -29.16 -6.46
C LYS A 167 9.06 -28.79 -6.46
N PRO A 168 9.89 -29.35 -5.54
CA PRO A 168 11.31 -29.00 -5.45
C PRO A 168 12.12 -29.21 -6.74
N GLU A 169 11.75 -30.21 -7.55
CA GLU A 169 12.38 -30.46 -8.86
C GLU A 169 12.19 -29.32 -9.85
N TYR A 170 11.24 -28.41 -9.61
CA TYR A 170 11.01 -27.21 -10.44
C TYR A 170 11.59 -25.92 -9.88
N TYR A 171 12.29 -25.93 -8.75
CA TYR A 171 12.88 -24.70 -8.18
C TYR A 171 13.78 -23.96 -9.19
N GLU A 172 14.65 -24.69 -9.87
CA GLU A 172 15.52 -24.14 -10.92
C GLU A 172 14.71 -23.50 -12.06
N MET A 173 13.72 -24.23 -12.55
CA MET A 173 12.89 -23.78 -13.69
C MET A 173 11.96 -22.63 -13.31
N PHE A 174 11.46 -22.59 -12.09
CA PHE A 174 10.66 -21.47 -11.61
C PHE A 174 11.51 -20.19 -11.50
N CYS A 175 12.72 -20.30 -10.97
CA CYS A 175 13.67 -19.18 -10.95
C CYS A 175 13.99 -18.68 -12.36
N ASP A 176 14.25 -19.60 -13.32
CA ASP A 176 14.46 -19.24 -14.72
C ASP A 176 13.24 -18.53 -15.32
N TYR A 177 12.04 -19.05 -15.07
CA TYR A 177 10.77 -18.44 -15.52
C TYR A 177 10.64 -16.99 -15.06
N LEU A 178 10.87 -16.72 -13.77
CA LEU A 178 10.79 -15.37 -13.21
C LEU A 178 11.84 -14.42 -13.82
N ILE A 179 13.08 -14.93 -13.96
CA ILE A 179 14.19 -14.15 -14.52
C ILE A 179 13.97 -13.88 -16.01
N ASP A 180 13.51 -14.84 -16.78
CA ASP A 180 13.26 -14.68 -18.22
C ASP A 180 12.17 -13.67 -18.50
N VAL A 181 11.10 -13.63 -17.69
CA VAL A 181 10.09 -12.59 -17.77
C VAL A 181 10.69 -11.22 -17.47
N CYS A 182 11.49 -11.09 -16.40
CA CYS A 182 12.17 -9.83 -16.08
C CYS A 182 13.12 -9.37 -17.19
N LYS A 183 13.87 -10.29 -17.80
CA LYS A 183 14.75 -10.01 -18.94
C LYS A 183 13.97 -9.55 -20.16
N HIS A 184 12.91 -10.27 -20.51
CA HIS A 184 12.06 -9.89 -21.64
C HIS A 184 11.47 -8.47 -21.47
N TYR A 185 10.98 -8.12 -20.28
CA TYR A 185 10.48 -6.78 -20.00
C TYR A 185 11.56 -5.70 -20.12
N LYS A 186 12.80 -6.01 -19.70
CA LYS A 186 13.93 -5.09 -19.86
C LYS A 186 14.32 -4.94 -21.32
N GLU A 187 14.50 -6.04 -22.06
CA GLU A 187 15.03 -6.06 -23.40
C GLU A 187 14.05 -5.51 -24.43
N VAL A 188 12.78 -5.90 -24.31
CA VAL A 188 11.74 -5.54 -25.31
C VAL A 188 11.04 -4.22 -24.96
N TYR A 189 10.75 -4.00 -23.67
CA TYR A 189 9.96 -2.83 -23.23
C TYR A 189 10.81 -1.80 -22.48
N GLY A 190 12.07 -2.08 -22.21
CA GLY A 190 12.98 -1.23 -21.45
C GLY A 190 12.51 -1.01 -19.99
N ILE A 191 11.70 -1.92 -19.43
CA ILE A 191 11.27 -1.91 -18.03
C ILE A 191 12.21 -2.81 -17.24
N GLU A 192 13.08 -2.24 -16.43
CA GLU A 192 13.90 -2.99 -15.48
C GLU A 192 13.24 -2.93 -14.11
N PHE A 193 12.86 -4.08 -13.57
CA PHE A 193 12.28 -4.16 -12.24
C PHE A 193 13.32 -3.85 -11.18
N LYS A 194 12.95 -3.04 -10.18
CA LYS A 194 13.81 -2.76 -9.03
C LYS A 194 14.08 -4.03 -8.24
N THR A 195 13.04 -4.78 -7.94
CA THR A 195 13.08 -5.99 -7.14
C THR A 195 12.32 -7.12 -7.82
N LEU A 196 12.72 -8.36 -7.49
CA LEU A 196 12.01 -9.58 -7.78
C LEU A 196 11.66 -10.25 -6.45
N GLU A 197 10.36 -10.40 -6.20
CA GLU A 197 9.77 -11.05 -5.03
C GLU A 197 9.13 -12.38 -5.47
N PRO A 198 9.74 -13.55 -5.19
CA PRO A 198 9.22 -14.83 -5.69
C PRO A 198 8.02 -15.34 -4.91
N PHE A 199 7.56 -14.63 -3.90
CA PHE A 199 6.52 -15.03 -2.98
C PHE A 199 5.41 -13.99 -2.89
N ASN A 200 4.22 -14.43 -2.43
CA ASN A 200 3.16 -13.57 -1.93
C ASN A 200 2.38 -14.32 -0.84
N GLU A 201 2.40 -13.79 0.38
CA GLU A 201 1.74 -14.37 1.55
C GLU A 201 2.06 -15.87 1.78
N PRO A 202 3.34 -16.27 1.66
CA PRO A 202 3.73 -17.67 1.47
C PRO A 202 3.37 -18.58 2.66
N THR A 203 3.46 -18.13 3.90
CA THR A 203 3.12 -18.99 5.05
C THR A 203 1.62 -18.99 5.39
N SER A 204 0.78 -18.47 4.49
CA SER A 204 -0.67 -18.47 4.68
C SER A 204 -1.27 -19.85 4.43
N ASN A 205 -2.30 -20.17 5.21
CA ASN A 205 -2.97 -21.48 5.21
C ASN A 205 -4.31 -21.48 4.45
N TYR A 206 -4.51 -20.56 3.53
CA TYR A 206 -5.75 -20.43 2.75
C TYR A 206 -5.53 -20.59 1.24
N TRP A 207 -4.28 -20.79 0.80
CA TRP A 207 -3.97 -21.10 -0.59
C TRP A 207 -4.37 -22.53 -0.92
N SER A 208 -5.62 -22.70 -1.35
CA SER A 208 -6.24 -24.02 -1.55
C SER A 208 -6.51 -24.30 -3.02
N TYR A 209 -6.42 -25.58 -3.37
CA TYR A 209 -6.82 -26.08 -4.69
C TYR A 209 -8.20 -25.57 -5.09
N LEU A 210 -8.32 -25.12 -6.33
CA LEU A 210 -9.52 -24.44 -6.87
C LEU A 210 -9.97 -23.21 -6.07
N GLY A 211 -9.03 -22.51 -5.41
CA GLY A 211 -9.28 -21.25 -4.74
C GLY A 211 -9.72 -20.13 -5.69
N SER A 212 -10.12 -19.00 -5.13
CA SER A 212 -10.68 -17.87 -5.90
C SER A 212 -9.64 -16.89 -6.47
N GLN A 213 -8.36 -17.17 -6.31
CA GLN A 213 -7.24 -16.39 -6.78
C GLN A 213 -5.95 -17.19 -6.76
N GLU A 214 -4.92 -16.74 -7.48
CA GLU A 214 -3.57 -17.32 -7.39
C GLU A 214 -3.00 -17.23 -5.98
N GLY A 215 -2.23 -18.24 -5.59
CA GLY A 215 -1.49 -18.31 -4.35
C GLY A 215 -0.73 -19.62 -4.21
N CYS A 216 0.37 -19.58 -3.50
CA CYS A 216 1.22 -20.73 -3.26
C CYS A 216 1.79 -20.68 -1.85
N HIS A 217 1.58 -21.76 -1.10
CA HIS A 217 2.23 -21.92 0.20
C HIS A 217 3.70 -22.30 0.02
N PHE A 218 4.55 -21.68 0.83
CA PHE A 218 5.95 -22.02 1.04
C PHE A 218 6.27 -21.92 2.53
N ASP A 219 6.71 -23.01 3.13
CA ASP A 219 7.30 -22.94 4.46
C ASP A 219 8.54 -22.01 4.47
N ALA A 220 8.88 -21.46 5.61
CA ALA A 220 9.99 -20.50 5.69
C ALA A 220 11.35 -21.12 5.28
N GLU A 221 11.57 -22.42 5.52
CA GLU A 221 12.77 -23.12 5.06
C GLU A 221 12.75 -23.34 3.53
N SER A 222 11.58 -23.65 2.97
CA SER A 222 11.41 -23.75 1.52
C SER A 222 11.65 -22.43 0.80
N GLN A 223 11.29 -21.32 1.44
CA GLN A 223 11.65 -19.97 0.96
C GLN A 223 13.18 -19.79 0.94
N VAL A 224 13.87 -20.19 2.01
CA VAL A 224 15.34 -20.16 2.10
C VAL A 224 15.97 -20.95 0.95
N ASP A 225 15.49 -22.16 0.70
CA ASP A 225 16.02 -23.02 -0.35
C ASP A 225 15.79 -22.43 -1.76
N LEU A 226 14.60 -21.91 -2.02
CA LEU A 226 14.30 -21.24 -3.30
C LEU A 226 15.17 -20.00 -3.51
N LEU A 227 15.39 -19.19 -2.48
CA LEU A 227 16.23 -17.99 -2.56
C LEU A 227 17.70 -18.32 -2.85
N ARG A 228 18.20 -19.46 -2.35
CA ARG A 228 19.54 -19.98 -2.67
C ARG A 228 19.67 -20.35 -4.14
N VAL A 229 18.62 -20.86 -4.75
CA VAL A 229 18.59 -21.16 -6.19
C VAL A 229 18.47 -19.88 -7.01
N LEU A 230 17.57 -18.98 -6.61
CA LEU A 230 17.28 -17.74 -7.35
C LEU A 230 18.48 -16.80 -7.42
N TYR A 231 19.19 -16.61 -6.31
CA TYR A 231 20.23 -15.58 -6.23
C TYR A 231 21.35 -15.74 -7.26
N PRO A 232 22.06 -16.89 -7.40
CA PRO A 232 23.12 -17.03 -8.38
C PRO A 232 22.61 -16.88 -9.82
N LYS A 233 21.39 -17.34 -10.13
CA LYS A 233 20.79 -17.19 -11.45
C LYS A 233 20.49 -15.71 -11.76
N LEU A 234 19.92 -15.00 -10.81
CA LEU A 234 19.64 -13.56 -10.95
C LEU A 234 20.94 -12.77 -11.13
N GLN A 235 22.00 -13.10 -10.39
CA GLN A 235 23.30 -12.45 -10.57
C GLN A 235 23.90 -12.73 -11.96
N ALA A 236 23.74 -13.94 -12.50
CA ALA A 236 24.22 -14.31 -13.83
C ALA A 236 23.38 -13.68 -14.97
N SER A 237 22.18 -13.23 -14.71
CA SER A 237 21.23 -12.73 -15.73
C SER A 237 21.62 -11.37 -16.34
N GLY A 238 22.48 -10.60 -15.70
CA GLY A 238 22.82 -9.22 -16.09
C GLY A 238 21.75 -8.17 -15.77
N LEU A 239 20.70 -8.55 -15.01
CA LEU A 239 19.74 -7.62 -14.47
C LEU A 239 20.31 -6.86 -13.27
N LYS A 240 19.89 -5.61 -13.06
CA LYS A 240 20.18 -4.86 -11.83
C LYS A 240 19.14 -5.13 -10.73
N THR A 241 18.12 -5.89 -11.05
CA THR A 241 17.06 -6.32 -10.15
C THR A 241 17.65 -7.05 -8.94
N VAL A 242 17.18 -6.75 -7.76
CA VAL A 242 17.59 -7.39 -6.51
C VAL A 242 16.45 -8.20 -5.92
N ILE A 243 16.75 -9.09 -4.97
CA ILE A 243 15.73 -9.92 -4.32
C ILE A 243 14.99 -9.11 -3.24
N ALA A 244 13.66 -9.13 -3.30
CA ALA A 244 12.78 -8.82 -2.18
C ALA A 244 12.21 -10.11 -1.59
N ALA A 245 11.93 -10.12 -0.29
CA ALA A 245 11.25 -11.18 0.47
C ALA A 245 10.81 -10.61 1.84
N SER A 246 9.84 -11.17 2.56
CA SER A 246 9.11 -12.42 2.30
C SER A 246 7.64 -12.19 1.93
N ASP A 247 7.15 -10.96 2.00
CA ASP A 247 5.81 -10.57 1.57
C ASP A 247 4.67 -11.27 2.35
N GLU A 248 4.88 -11.46 3.65
CA GLU A 248 3.94 -12.16 4.51
C GLU A 248 2.66 -11.34 4.77
N THR A 249 1.50 -12.01 4.84
CA THR A 249 0.15 -11.42 5.05
C THR A 249 0.09 -10.45 6.22
N ASN A 250 0.85 -10.72 7.28
CA ASN A 250 0.77 -9.98 8.53
C ASN A 250 2.11 -9.99 9.28
N LEU A 251 2.25 -9.04 10.20
CA LEU A 251 3.54 -8.86 10.91
C LEU A 251 3.89 -10.02 11.84
N ARG A 252 2.93 -10.83 12.31
CA ARG A 252 3.23 -12.03 13.10
C ARG A 252 3.96 -13.07 12.26
N SER A 253 3.47 -13.32 11.05
CA SER A 253 4.10 -14.23 10.10
C SER A 253 5.45 -13.69 9.64
N ALA A 254 5.53 -12.40 9.31
CA ALA A 254 6.78 -11.74 8.93
C ALA A 254 7.88 -11.88 9.99
N LEU A 255 7.54 -11.71 11.28
CA LEU A 255 8.49 -11.90 12.38
C LEU A 255 8.94 -13.36 12.54
N LYS A 256 8.06 -14.33 12.27
CA LYS A 256 8.42 -15.75 12.28
C LYS A 256 9.41 -16.08 11.14
N VAL A 257 9.12 -15.62 9.93
CA VAL A 257 10.00 -15.82 8.78
C VAL A 257 11.33 -15.09 8.97
N TRP A 258 11.31 -13.85 9.48
CA TRP A 258 12.53 -13.14 9.85
C TRP A 258 13.41 -13.96 10.80
N ASN A 259 12.80 -14.61 11.80
CA ASN A 259 13.55 -15.44 12.74
C ASN A 259 14.22 -16.63 12.03
N VAL A 260 13.59 -17.24 11.03
CA VAL A 260 14.20 -18.29 10.22
C VAL A 260 15.33 -17.70 9.34
N TYR A 261 15.05 -16.64 8.58
CA TYR A 261 16.05 -16.00 7.71
C TYR A 261 17.30 -15.56 8.49
N SER A 262 17.13 -15.05 9.72
CA SER A 262 18.24 -14.60 10.56
C SER A 262 19.18 -15.73 11.01
N GLN A 263 18.76 -17.00 10.93
CA GLN A 263 19.59 -18.17 11.16
C GLN A 263 20.42 -18.56 9.94
N HIS A 264 20.15 -17.94 8.77
CA HIS A 264 20.83 -18.15 7.51
C HIS A 264 21.57 -16.87 7.05
N PRO A 265 22.84 -16.66 7.44
CA PRO A 265 23.58 -15.42 7.10
C PRO A 265 23.73 -15.18 5.60
N ASP A 266 23.71 -16.22 4.79
CA ASP A 266 23.69 -16.14 3.34
C ASP A 266 22.40 -15.50 2.84
N ILE A 267 21.25 -15.88 3.37
CA ILE A 267 19.94 -15.29 3.04
C ILE A 267 19.86 -13.82 3.45
N MET A 268 20.28 -13.50 4.66
CA MET A 268 20.35 -12.12 5.16
C MET A 268 21.24 -11.22 4.30
N LYS A 269 22.20 -11.81 3.59
CA LYS A 269 23.11 -11.09 2.66
C LYS A 269 22.49 -10.86 1.29
N ILE A 270 21.68 -11.80 0.79
CA ILE A 270 21.14 -11.75 -0.59
C ILE A 270 19.82 -11.01 -0.69
N VAL A 271 18.96 -11.07 0.34
CA VAL A 271 17.73 -10.26 0.41
C VAL A 271 18.12 -8.80 0.60
N LYS A 272 17.67 -7.92 -0.30
CA LYS A 272 18.00 -6.50 -0.29
C LYS A 272 16.84 -5.61 0.13
N GLN A 273 15.64 -6.13 0.02
CA GLN A 273 14.41 -5.45 0.43
C GLN A 273 13.54 -6.44 1.20
N PHE A 274 13.04 -6.01 2.37
CA PHE A 274 12.10 -6.80 3.16
C PHE A 274 10.69 -6.24 2.95
N ASN A 275 9.82 -7.06 2.39
CA ASN A 275 8.44 -6.72 2.10
C ASN A 275 7.50 -7.36 3.13
N VAL A 276 6.45 -6.63 3.51
CA VAL A 276 5.41 -7.13 4.42
C VAL A 276 4.05 -6.56 4.08
N HIS A 277 3.00 -7.36 4.34
CA HIS A 277 1.63 -6.86 4.38
C HIS A 277 1.23 -6.51 5.82
N THR A 278 0.32 -5.57 5.97
CA THR A 278 -0.15 -5.14 7.29
C THR A 278 -1.65 -5.38 7.47
N TYR A 279 -2.15 -6.50 6.97
CA TYR A 279 -3.56 -6.86 7.14
C TYR A 279 -3.93 -7.07 8.61
N SER A 280 -3.06 -7.65 9.41
CA SER A 280 -3.18 -7.69 10.85
C SER A 280 -1.82 -7.34 11.48
N ALA A 281 -1.80 -6.32 12.36
CA ALA A 281 -0.58 -5.84 12.95
C ALA A 281 -0.82 -5.11 14.29
N THR A 282 -0.07 -5.46 15.31
CA THR A 282 -0.03 -4.70 16.56
C THR A 282 1.10 -3.66 16.54
N ASN A 283 1.01 -2.64 17.40
CA ASN A 283 2.08 -1.65 17.51
C ASN A 283 3.39 -2.26 18.01
N ASN A 284 3.33 -3.28 18.87
CA ASN A 284 4.53 -4.00 19.33
C ASN A 284 5.23 -4.71 18.16
N GLN A 285 4.48 -5.39 17.30
CA GLN A 285 5.03 -6.03 16.10
C GLN A 285 5.65 -5.01 15.14
N ARG A 286 5.00 -3.82 14.97
CA ARG A 286 5.55 -2.73 14.17
C ARG A 286 6.89 -2.23 14.72
N MET A 287 6.97 -2.03 16.05
CA MET A 287 8.21 -1.60 16.71
C MET A 287 9.31 -2.64 16.60
N GLU A 288 8.98 -3.90 16.81
CA GLU A 288 9.93 -5.02 16.72
C GLU A 288 10.48 -5.15 15.29
N LEU A 289 9.62 -5.16 14.28
CA LEU A 289 10.05 -5.28 12.90
C LEU A 289 10.90 -4.08 12.46
N ASN A 290 10.49 -2.84 12.83
CA ASN A 290 11.31 -1.66 12.60
C ASN A 290 12.72 -1.80 13.21
N LYS A 291 12.81 -2.26 14.45
CA LYS A 291 14.10 -2.49 15.13
C LYS A 291 14.96 -3.50 14.38
N LEU A 292 14.37 -4.60 13.94
CA LEU A 292 15.08 -5.68 13.25
C LEU A 292 15.58 -5.22 11.88
N VAL A 293 14.69 -4.66 11.05
CA VAL A 293 15.07 -4.24 9.68
C VAL A 293 16.04 -3.05 9.72
N SER A 294 15.82 -2.06 10.58
CA SER A 294 16.72 -0.90 10.71
C SER A 294 18.14 -1.23 11.21
N ALA A 295 18.33 -2.42 11.79
CA ALA A 295 19.67 -2.93 12.13
C ALA A 295 20.41 -3.53 10.92
N THR A 296 19.79 -3.59 9.77
CA THR A 296 20.34 -4.09 8.50
C THR A 296 20.46 -2.97 7.47
N ASN A 297 21.01 -3.30 6.30
CA ASN A 297 21.02 -2.44 5.12
C ASN A 297 19.88 -2.75 4.14
N MET A 298 18.88 -3.52 4.56
CA MET A 298 17.73 -3.85 3.73
C MET A 298 16.81 -2.63 3.59
N GLU A 299 16.27 -2.43 2.41
CA GLU A 299 15.12 -1.56 2.22
C GLU A 299 13.88 -2.22 2.82
N PHE A 300 12.88 -1.42 3.18
CA PHE A 300 11.71 -1.91 3.86
C PHE A 300 10.44 -1.33 3.28
N TRP A 301 9.58 -2.19 2.72
CA TRP A 301 8.28 -1.78 2.19
C TRP A 301 7.13 -2.43 2.94
N GLN A 302 6.09 -1.66 3.12
CA GLN A 302 4.76 -2.21 3.30
C GLN A 302 4.20 -2.37 1.88
N SER A 303 4.31 -3.59 1.35
CA SER A 303 4.08 -3.93 -0.05
C SER A 303 2.61 -4.15 -0.39
N GLU A 304 1.76 -4.36 0.64
CA GLU A 304 0.33 -4.53 0.43
C GLU A 304 -0.47 -4.31 1.70
N SER A 305 -1.55 -3.53 1.63
CA SER A 305 -2.56 -3.45 2.68
C SER A 305 -3.90 -2.94 2.17
N GLY A 306 -4.94 -3.30 2.89
CA GLY A 306 -6.32 -2.91 2.60
C GLY A 306 -7.16 -2.77 3.87
N PRO A 307 -8.46 -2.51 3.74
CA PRO A 307 -9.39 -2.24 4.86
C PRO A 307 -9.82 -3.52 5.58
N GLN A 308 -8.89 -4.28 6.14
CA GLN A 308 -9.21 -5.61 6.64
C GLN A 308 -9.47 -5.71 8.13
N TRP A 309 -9.99 -6.82 8.48
CA TRP A 309 -10.27 -7.69 9.66
C TRP A 309 -9.71 -7.25 11.03
N ASP A 310 -9.13 -6.07 11.17
CA ASP A 310 -8.73 -5.48 12.44
C ASP A 310 -9.97 -4.80 13.06
N ASN A 311 -10.50 -5.38 14.12
CA ASN A 311 -11.67 -4.85 14.82
C ASN A 311 -11.46 -3.41 15.33
N GLU A 312 -10.21 -3.01 15.61
CA GLU A 312 -9.85 -1.66 16.03
C GLU A 312 -9.87 -0.68 14.85
N LEU A 313 -9.36 -1.10 13.70
CA LEU A 313 -9.21 -0.27 12.51
C LEU A 313 -10.37 -0.44 11.49
N ARG A 314 -11.34 -1.29 11.80
CA ARG A 314 -12.61 -1.43 11.08
C ARG A 314 -13.77 -1.66 12.04
N PRO A 315 -14.10 -0.69 12.88
CA PRO A 315 -15.18 -0.86 13.84
C PRO A 315 -16.52 -1.11 13.13
N LYS A 316 -17.31 -2.02 13.71
CA LYS A 316 -18.63 -2.38 13.19
C LYS A 316 -19.56 -1.15 13.13
N GLY A 317 -20.47 -1.11 12.16
CA GLY A 317 -21.50 -0.08 12.02
C GLY A 317 -21.00 1.24 11.42
N LYS A 318 -19.75 1.30 10.95
CA LYS A 318 -19.19 2.48 10.29
C LYS A 318 -19.53 2.50 8.79
N SER A 319 -19.70 3.69 8.25
CA SER A 319 -19.86 3.91 6.80
C SER A 319 -18.59 3.56 6.05
N ALA A 320 -18.68 3.40 4.71
CA ALA A 320 -17.50 3.18 3.86
C ALA A 320 -16.47 4.32 4.05
N TYR A 321 -16.92 5.57 4.09
CA TYR A 321 -16.04 6.73 4.32
C TYR A 321 -15.31 6.65 5.66
N GLU A 322 -16.03 6.36 6.76
CA GLU A 322 -15.40 6.22 8.07
C GLU A 322 -14.35 5.09 8.08
N ASN A 323 -14.66 3.96 7.45
CA ASN A 323 -13.69 2.86 7.34
C ASN A 323 -12.41 3.27 6.60
N HIS A 324 -12.50 4.19 5.62
CA HIS A 324 -11.31 4.71 4.94
C HIS A 324 -10.47 5.66 5.80
N LEU A 325 -11.08 6.40 6.71
CA LEU A 325 -10.33 7.16 7.72
C LEU A 325 -9.59 6.23 8.68
N TYR A 326 -10.20 5.09 9.06
CA TYR A 326 -9.50 4.08 9.86
C TYR A 326 -8.37 3.38 9.09
N LEU A 327 -8.52 3.19 7.77
CA LEU A 327 -7.41 2.73 6.93
C LEU A 327 -6.28 3.77 6.87
N ALA A 328 -6.60 5.06 6.82
CA ALA A 328 -5.59 6.11 6.96
C ALA A 328 -4.90 6.07 8.34
N LYS A 329 -5.64 5.75 9.43
CA LYS A 329 -5.04 5.54 10.75
C LYS A 329 -4.06 4.36 10.75
N LYS A 330 -4.36 3.26 10.02
CA LYS A 330 -3.43 2.14 9.81
C LYS A 330 -2.15 2.63 9.10
N LEU A 331 -2.29 3.33 7.98
CA LEU A 331 -1.16 3.92 7.26
C LEU A 331 -0.30 4.81 8.20
N PHE A 332 -0.93 5.66 9.01
CA PHE A 332 -0.19 6.51 9.95
C PHE A 332 0.61 5.68 10.97
N ARG A 333 0.03 4.61 11.51
CA ARG A 333 0.72 3.69 12.42
C ARG A 333 1.90 2.99 11.74
N ASP A 334 1.69 2.50 10.50
CA ASP A 334 2.75 1.86 9.73
C ASP A 334 3.90 2.85 9.49
N MET A 335 3.60 4.03 8.96
CA MET A 335 4.61 5.03 8.61
C MET A 335 5.35 5.60 9.82
N ARG A 336 4.70 5.69 10.98
CA ARG A 336 5.29 6.28 12.20
C ARG A 336 6.02 5.27 13.08
N ILE A 337 5.54 4.03 13.14
CA ILE A 337 6.02 3.01 14.07
C ILE A 337 6.89 2.00 13.34
N MET A 338 6.41 1.43 12.26
CA MET A 338 7.14 0.43 11.46
C MET A 338 8.16 1.09 10.52
N ARG A 339 7.85 2.28 10.02
CA ARG A 339 8.72 3.15 9.20
C ARG A 339 9.18 2.54 7.88
N PRO A 340 8.31 1.97 7.07
CA PRO A 340 8.66 1.55 5.72
C PRO A 340 8.95 2.76 4.83
N GLN A 341 9.79 2.59 3.80
CA GLN A 341 10.05 3.62 2.81
C GLN A 341 8.92 3.75 1.78
N ALA A 342 8.15 2.69 1.58
CA ALA A 342 6.98 2.69 0.70
C ALA A 342 5.76 2.07 1.39
N TRP A 343 4.57 2.50 0.96
CA TRP A 343 3.30 1.94 1.42
C TRP A 343 2.37 1.77 0.22
N LEU A 344 1.93 0.53 -0.04
CA LEU A 344 1.17 0.15 -1.22
C LEU A 344 -0.24 -0.33 -0.84
N ASP A 345 -1.21 0.08 -1.65
CA ASP A 345 -2.61 -0.29 -1.49
C ASP A 345 -2.95 -1.62 -2.18
N TRP A 346 -3.82 -2.39 -1.58
CA TRP A 346 -4.64 -3.39 -2.21
C TRP A 346 -6.10 -2.97 -2.12
N GLN A 347 -6.75 -2.51 -3.20
CA GLN A 347 -6.20 -2.23 -4.50
C GLN A 347 -6.79 -0.91 -5.07
N LEU A 348 -6.44 -0.54 -6.32
CA LEU A 348 -6.87 0.72 -6.91
C LEU A 348 -8.28 0.68 -7.50
N VAL A 349 -8.59 -0.31 -8.34
CA VAL A 349 -9.88 -0.41 -9.05
C VAL A 349 -10.58 -1.72 -8.73
N GLU A 350 -11.86 -1.66 -8.42
CA GLU A 350 -12.72 -2.80 -8.11
C GLU A 350 -14.15 -2.58 -8.59
N GLU A 351 -14.84 -3.66 -8.98
CA GLU A 351 -16.25 -3.61 -9.36
C GLU A 351 -17.19 -3.71 -8.17
N SER A 352 -16.94 -4.67 -7.29
CA SER A 352 -17.90 -5.14 -6.31
C SER A 352 -17.74 -4.55 -4.92
N SER A 353 -16.56 -4.05 -4.55
CA SER A 353 -16.26 -3.64 -3.19
C SER A 353 -15.80 -2.20 -3.07
N ARG A 354 -16.65 -1.35 -2.52
CA ARG A 354 -16.28 0.03 -2.16
C ARG A 354 -15.24 0.12 -1.05
N ALA A 355 -15.06 -0.95 -0.27
CA ALA A 355 -14.11 -0.96 0.84
C ALA A 355 -12.68 -1.22 0.36
N TRP A 356 -12.51 -1.99 -0.73
CA TRP A 356 -11.22 -2.49 -1.20
C TRP A 356 -10.62 -1.69 -2.36
N SER A 357 -11.25 -0.60 -2.78
CA SER A 357 -10.74 0.18 -3.91
C SER A 357 -10.79 1.68 -3.67
N GLN A 358 -9.95 2.39 -4.40
CA GLN A 358 -9.95 3.84 -4.52
C GLN A 358 -10.97 4.29 -5.59
N ILE A 359 -11.14 3.46 -6.61
CA ILE A 359 -11.92 3.71 -7.82
C ILE A 359 -12.86 2.53 -8.04
N LYS A 360 -14.13 2.80 -8.26
CA LYS A 360 -15.08 1.81 -8.74
C LYS A 360 -14.97 1.73 -10.26
N GLY A 361 -14.66 0.55 -10.81
CA GLY A 361 -14.67 0.29 -12.23
C GLY A 361 -15.83 -0.61 -12.63
N ASN A 362 -16.16 -0.59 -13.92
CA ASN A 362 -16.89 -1.64 -14.60
C ASN A 362 -15.93 -2.23 -15.63
N PHE A 363 -15.44 -3.43 -15.36
CA PHE A 363 -14.40 -4.03 -16.20
C PHE A 363 -14.88 -4.34 -17.61
N ALA A 364 -16.19 -4.56 -17.83
CA ALA A 364 -16.75 -4.83 -19.13
C ALA A 364 -16.92 -3.57 -19.99
N THR A 365 -17.31 -2.44 -19.39
CA THR A 365 -17.61 -1.20 -20.15
C THR A 365 -16.47 -0.18 -20.10
N GLY A 366 -15.55 -0.31 -19.16
CA GLY A 366 -14.49 0.68 -18.92
C GLY A 366 -14.99 1.98 -18.28
N GLU A 367 -16.19 2.00 -17.75
CA GLU A 367 -16.69 3.14 -16.97
C GLU A 367 -16.16 3.07 -15.55
N PHE A 368 -15.80 4.21 -14.97
CA PHE A 368 -15.29 4.26 -13.61
C PHE A 368 -15.63 5.57 -12.91
N ALA A 369 -15.60 5.52 -11.57
CA ALA A 369 -15.81 6.69 -10.71
C ALA A 369 -14.97 6.57 -9.44
N VAL A 370 -14.45 7.70 -8.96
CA VAL A 370 -13.67 7.74 -7.72
C VAL A 370 -14.56 7.62 -6.48
N HIS A 371 -14.07 6.93 -5.47
CA HIS A 371 -14.68 6.85 -4.15
C HIS A 371 -14.11 7.90 -3.18
N LYS A 372 -14.74 8.07 -2.02
CA LYS A 372 -14.22 8.96 -0.96
C LYS A 372 -12.82 8.56 -0.48
N ASN A 373 -12.50 7.27 -0.46
CA ASN A 373 -11.18 6.75 -0.10
C ASN A 373 -10.06 7.27 -1.00
N TYR A 374 -10.33 7.49 -2.28
CA TYR A 374 -9.40 8.15 -3.19
C TYR A 374 -8.92 9.50 -2.63
N TYR A 375 -9.85 10.32 -2.18
CA TYR A 375 -9.51 11.64 -1.63
C TYR A 375 -8.88 11.57 -0.24
N VAL A 376 -9.24 10.58 0.57
CA VAL A 376 -8.55 10.29 1.84
C VAL A 376 -7.08 9.94 1.58
N ARG A 377 -6.82 9.08 0.60
CA ARG A 377 -5.47 8.71 0.18
C ARG A 377 -4.72 9.89 -0.41
N MET A 378 -5.36 10.67 -1.27
CA MET A 378 -4.81 11.87 -1.90
C MET A 378 -4.28 12.89 -0.88
N ASN A 379 -4.93 13.04 0.28
CA ASN A 379 -4.45 13.91 1.36
C ASN A 379 -3.05 13.50 1.90
N VAL A 380 -2.60 12.28 1.63
CA VAL A 380 -1.24 11.84 1.98
C VAL A 380 -0.34 11.83 0.76
N THR A 381 -0.69 11.06 -0.26
CA THR A 381 0.20 10.69 -1.36
C THR A 381 0.52 11.84 -2.32
N ARG A 382 -0.46 12.73 -2.54
CA ARG A 382 -0.25 13.92 -3.39
C ARG A 382 0.75 14.91 -2.79
N PHE A 383 0.81 14.99 -1.48
CA PHE A 383 1.56 16.04 -0.77
C PHE A 383 2.87 15.53 -0.17
N ILE A 384 2.91 14.33 0.40
CA ILE A 384 4.14 13.69 0.84
C ILE A 384 4.68 12.89 -0.35
N LYS A 385 5.54 13.53 -1.14
CA LYS A 385 6.00 13.00 -2.43
C LYS A 385 7.21 12.08 -2.27
N GLN A 386 7.56 11.38 -3.34
CA GLN A 386 8.82 10.66 -3.45
C GLN A 386 10.00 11.55 -3.03
N GLY A 387 10.91 11.00 -2.24
CA GLY A 387 12.09 11.69 -1.74
C GLY A 387 11.88 12.51 -0.48
N TYR A 388 10.63 12.78 -0.06
CA TYR A 388 10.36 13.46 1.21
C TYR A 388 10.85 12.61 2.39
N THR A 389 11.25 13.29 3.46
CA THR A 389 11.65 12.61 4.70
C THR A 389 10.59 12.85 5.76
N LEU A 390 10.07 11.79 6.37
CA LEU A 390 9.17 11.92 7.50
C LEU A 390 9.93 12.48 8.72
N LEU A 391 9.22 13.29 9.49
CA LEU A 391 9.72 13.88 10.73
C LEU A 391 9.01 13.26 11.93
N ALA A 392 9.72 13.18 13.05
CA ALA A 392 9.15 12.70 14.29
C ALA A 392 8.01 13.61 14.77
N THR A 393 6.90 12.98 15.14
CA THR A 393 5.76 13.64 15.79
C THR A 393 5.36 12.87 17.03
N GLU A 394 4.98 13.56 18.10
CA GLU A 394 4.48 12.93 19.35
C GLU A 394 3.03 12.47 19.17
N ASN A 395 2.23 13.19 18.39
CA ASN A 395 0.81 12.89 18.21
C ASN A 395 0.61 11.77 17.18
N GLU A 396 -0.12 10.71 17.56
CA GLU A 396 -0.35 9.51 16.72
C GLU A 396 -1.20 9.77 15.46
N ASN A 397 -2.00 10.82 15.48
CA ASN A 397 -2.88 11.21 14.37
C ASN A 397 -2.25 12.27 13.46
N THR A 398 -0.91 12.39 13.49
CA THR A 398 -0.17 13.38 12.70
C THR A 398 0.98 12.70 11.93
N LEU A 399 1.04 12.95 10.62
CA LEU A 399 2.26 12.77 9.84
C LEU A 399 2.87 14.13 9.55
N ALA A 400 4.18 14.21 9.53
CA ALA A 400 4.91 15.40 9.11
C ALA A 400 6.06 15.00 8.19
N ALA A 401 6.27 15.75 7.12
CA ALA A 401 7.31 15.48 6.15
C ALA A 401 7.96 16.75 5.63
N ILE A 402 9.22 16.66 5.25
CA ILE A 402 9.97 17.77 4.63
C ILE A 402 10.48 17.32 3.25
N SER A 403 10.41 18.22 2.28
CA SER A 403 10.94 18.01 0.94
C SER A 403 12.45 17.78 0.94
N PRO A 404 13.02 17.16 -0.11
CA PRO A 404 14.46 16.94 -0.22
C PRO A 404 15.27 18.24 -0.11
N ASP A 405 14.79 19.31 -0.74
CA ASP A 405 15.44 20.63 -0.77
C ASP A 405 15.13 21.48 0.47
N ASN A 406 14.31 20.97 1.39
CA ASN A 406 13.83 21.61 2.60
C ASN A 406 13.05 22.92 2.35
N ASP A 407 12.45 23.07 1.20
CA ASP A 407 11.66 24.23 0.76
C ASP A 407 10.15 24.09 0.97
N GLU A 408 9.70 22.86 1.25
CA GLU A 408 8.30 22.55 1.52
C GLU A 408 8.19 21.62 2.74
N PHE A 409 7.28 21.96 3.62
CA PHE A 409 6.95 21.17 4.81
C PHE A 409 5.46 20.83 4.79
N VAL A 410 5.15 19.57 5.01
CA VAL A 410 3.80 19.02 4.94
C VAL A 410 3.41 18.43 6.30
N ILE A 411 2.21 18.74 6.75
CA ILE A 411 1.60 18.15 7.94
C ILE A 411 0.27 17.53 7.51
N VAL A 412 0.03 16.30 7.89
CA VAL A 412 -1.27 15.65 7.69
C VAL A 412 -1.87 15.32 9.04
N LEU A 413 -3.04 15.90 9.33
CA LEU A 413 -3.82 15.66 10.54
C LEU A 413 -4.99 14.74 10.23
N LEU A 414 -5.17 13.72 11.03
CA LEU A 414 -6.27 12.76 10.92
C LEU A 414 -7.18 12.89 12.15
N ASN A 415 -8.47 13.12 11.94
CA ASN A 415 -9.49 13.09 12.97
C ASN A 415 -10.53 12.00 12.64
N VAL A 416 -10.49 10.90 13.36
CA VAL A 416 -11.45 9.78 13.24
C VAL A 416 -12.57 9.86 14.28
N GLU A 417 -12.60 10.93 15.08
CA GLU A 417 -13.58 11.14 16.13
C GLU A 417 -14.76 11.99 15.65
N ASN A 418 -15.90 11.87 16.34
CA ASN A 418 -17.09 12.65 16.06
C ASN A 418 -17.06 14.08 16.66
N LYS A 419 -15.92 14.49 17.20
CA LYS A 419 -15.67 15.81 17.78
C LYS A 419 -14.46 16.45 17.11
N ALA A 420 -14.54 17.77 16.91
CA ALA A 420 -13.38 18.53 16.48
C ALA A 420 -12.35 18.65 17.62
N PHE A 421 -11.08 18.77 17.26
CA PHE A 421 -10.03 19.15 18.19
C PHE A 421 -9.22 20.35 17.64
N ASP A 422 -8.63 21.13 18.53
CA ASP A 422 -7.74 22.22 18.15
C ASP A 422 -6.29 21.75 18.18
N ALA A 423 -5.60 21.83 17.04
CA ALA A 423 -4.20 21.49 16.89
C ALA A 423 -3.34 22.75 16.95
N LYS A 424 -2.50 22.85 17.97
CA LYS A 424 -1.48 23.91 18.08
C LYS A 424 -0.13 23.33 17.60
N ILE A 425 0.25 23.69 16.37
CA ILE A 425 1.43 23.13 15.70
C ILE A 425 2.62 24.06 15.93
N ASN A 426 3.66 23.53 16.56
CA ASN A 426 4.88 24.30 16.85
C ASN A 426 5.89 24.15 15.70
N LEU A 427 6.12 25.24 15.00
CA LEU A 427 7.02 25.37 13.85
C LEU A 427 8.35 26.11 14.21
N ALA A 428 8.75 26.12 15.47
CA ALA A 428 9.91 26.88 15.94
C ALA A 428 11.22 26.56 15.21
N THR A 429 11.37 25.32 14.72
CA THR A 429 12.58 24.89 13.99
C THR A 429 12.58 25.31 12.52
N PHE A 430 11.45 25.79 12.01
CA PHE A 430 11.27 26.31 10.63
C PHE A 430 11.28 27.85 10.65
N LYS A 431 12.44 28.45 10.94
CA LYS A 431 12.56 29.91 11.17
C LYS A 431 12.24 30.76 9.94
N LYS A 432 12.65 30.31 8.75
CA LYS A 432 12.39 31.01 7.48
C LYS A 432 11.29 30.28 6.73
N ARG A 433 10.07 30.81 6.77
CA ARG A 433 8.87 30.23 6.15
C ARG A 433 7.89 31.31 5.73
N ASP A 434 6.92 30.96 4.94
CA ASP A 434 5.80 31.85 4.62
C ASP A 434 4.95 32.18 5.85
N ALA A 435 4.24 33.30 5.81
CA ALA A 435 3.37 33.73 6.88
C ALA A 435 2.02 32.99 6.92
N THR A 436 1.72 32.24 5.86
CA THR A 436 0.50 31.44 5.72
C THR A 436 0.79 30.04 5.23
N ALA A 437 -0.10 29.13 5.54
CA ALA A 437 -0.07 27.72 5.08
C ALA A 437 -1.29 27.43 4.21
N LYS A 438 -1.10 26.70 3.12
CA LYS A 438 -2.20 26.15 2.32
C LYS A 438 -2.82 24.96 3.03
N VAL A 439 -4.15 24.80 2.93
CA VAL A 439 -4.90 23.75 3.59
C VAL A 439 -5.76 23.00 2.60
N TYR A 440 -5.73 21.67 2.67
CA TYR A 440 -6.55 20.76 1.86
C TYR A 440 -7.27 19.77 2.77
N ARG A 441 -8.58 19.60 2.60
CA ARG A 441 -9.35 18.74 3.49
C ARG A 441 -10.24 17.77 2.72
N THR A 442 -10.28 16.53 3.21
CA THR A 442 -11.33 15.57 2.91
C THR A 442 -12.18 15.35 4.15
N SER A 443 -13.47 15.54 3.98
CA SER A 443 -14.52 15.30 4.99
C SER A 443 -15.70 14.58 4.35
N LYS A 444 -16.77 14.36 5.07
CA LYS A 444 -17.99 13.77 4.50
C LYS A 444 -18.49 14.55 3.27
N SER A 445 -18.34 15.88 3.25
CA SER A 445 -18.80 16.78 2.18
C SER A 445 -17.70 17.32 1.28
N GLU A 446 -16.42 17.15 1.62
CA GLU A 446 -15.28 17.71 0.90
C GLU A 446 -14.39 16.60 0.33
N ASN A 447 -13.74 16.87 -0.79
CA ASN A 447 -12.91 15.93 -1.56
C ASN A 447 -11.55 16.56 -1.81
N CYS A 448 -10.61 16.44 -0.89
CA CYS A 448 -9.29 17.07 -0.91
C CYS A 448 -9.38 18.57 -1.34
N LYS A 449 -10.39 19.24 -0.79
CA LYS A 449 -10.75 20.61 -1.15
C LYS A 449 -9.72 21.58 -0.61
N GLU A 450 -9.20 22.48 -1.46
CA GLU A 450 -8.41 23.60 -1.01
C GLU A 450 -9.29 24.57 -0.23
N LEU A 451 -8.87 24.90 0.96
CA LEU A 451 -9.52 25.83 1.87
C LEU A 451 -8.78 27.16 1.92
N GLU A 452 -9.33 28.15 2.62
CA GLU A 452 -8.60 29.37 2.92
C GLU A 452 -7.29 29.08 3.64
N SER A 453 -6.24 29.81 3.27
CA SER A 453 -4.94 29.66 3.90
C SER A 453 -4.98 30.09 5.37
N VAL A 454 -4.27 29.36 6.22
CA VAL A 454 -4.21 29.63 7.66
C VAL A 454 -2.96 30.44 7.99
N ALA A 455 -3.12 31.50 8.78
CA ALA A 455 -2.01 32.33 9.24
C ALA A 455 -1.11 31.58 10.23
N ILE A 456 0.19 31.84 10.13
CA ILE A 456 1.19 31.36 11.08
C ILE A 456 1.58 32.49 12.02
N ASN A 457 1.16 32.40 13.28
CA ASN A 457 1.37 33.41 14.29
C ASN A 457 2.65 33.14 15.10
N GLY A 458 3.70 33.91 14.84
CA GLY A 458 5.00 33.68 15.44
C GLY A 458 5.53 32.29 15.07
N LYS A 459 5.67 31.41 16.04
CA LYS A 459 6.12 30.02 15.85
C LYS A 459 4.98 28.99 15.83
N TYR A 460 3.73 29.42 15.90
CA TYR A 460 2.59 28.53 16.00
C TYR A 460 1.66 28.67 14.79
N LEU A 461 1.15 27.54 14.33
CA LEU A 461 0.00 27.43 13.47
C LEU A 461 -1.11 26.75 14.28
N ASP A 462 -2.22 27.45 14.45
CA ASP A 462 -3.41 26.93 15.12
C ASP A 462 -4.40 26.47 14.04
N TYR A 463 -4.86 25.22 14.14
CA TYR A 463 -5.82 24.64 13.19
C TYR A 463 -6.88 23.83 13.90
N ARG A 464 -8.14 24.04 13.52
CA ARG A 464 -9.27 23.23 13.98
C ARG A 464 -9.48 22.04 13.05
N ALA A 465 -9.16 20.86 13.55
CA ALA A 465 -9.39 19.60 12.84
C ALA A 465 -10.85 19.16 13.00
N GLU A 466 -11.61 19.27 11.91
CA GLU A 466 -13.05 18.91 11.92
C GLU A 466 -13.26 17.42 12.20
N PRO A 467 -14.44 17.04 12.74
CA PRO A 467 -14.81 15.66 12.98
C PRO A 467 -14.71 14.82 11.70
N MET A 468 -14.30 13.57 11.84
CA MET A 468 -14.26 12.61 10.74
C MET A 468 -13.64 13.23 9.48
N SER A 469 -12.40 13.70 9.57
CA SER A 469 -11.70 14.35 8.46
C SER A 469 -10.21 14.01 8.42
N ILE A 470 -9.63 14.19 7.24
CA ILE A 470 -8.17 14.23 7.05
C ILE A 470 -7.82 15.56 6.40
N THR A 471 -6.85 16.25 6.97
CA THR A 471 -6.42 17.59 6.52
C THR A 471 -4.93 17.62 6.26
N THR A 472 -4.55 18.14 5.11
CA THR A 472 -3.16 18.39 4.75
C THR A 472 -2.87 19.87 4.79
N ILE A 473 -1.82 20.24 5.49
CA ILE A 473 -1.32 21.60 5.65
C ILE A 473 0.06 21.67 5.00
N VAL A 474 0.22 22.59 4.05
CA VAL A 474 1.47 22.78 3.31
C VAL A 474 2.07 24.13 3.64
N VAL A 475 3.30 24.14 4.11
CA VAL A 475 4.06 25.34 4.48
C VAL A 475 5.27 25.46 3.57
N LYS A 476 5.43 26.57 2.88
CA LYS A 476 6.65 26.86 2.16
C LYS A 476 7.74 27.36 3.12
N VAL A 477 8.95 26.82 2.95
CA VAL A 477 10.14 27.13 3.74
C VAL A 477 11.14 27.85 2.81
N LYS A 478 11.83 28.88 3.34
CA LYS A 478 12.77 29.72 2.58
C LYS A 478 14.21 29.44 2.97
#